data_f991eb8af735ff644f47fb2ed3e23486
#
_entry.id   f991eb8af735ff644f47fb2ed3e23486
#
_cell.length_a   1.000
_cell.length_b   1.000
_cell.length_c   1.000
_cell.angle_alpha   90.00
_cell.angle_beta   90.00
_cell.angle_gamma   90.00
#
_symmetry.space_group_name_H-M   'P 1'
#
loop_
_entity.id
_entity.type
_entity.pdbx_description
1 polymer ?
#
loop_
_entity_poly.entity_id
_entity_poly.type
_entity_poly.pdbx_seq_one_letter_code
_entity_poly.pdbx_strand_id
1 'polypeptide(L)'
;WICIDEVHRAGSESYQKIMNYFHPDFWLGMTASPERTDGFDIFNLFDHNIAYEIRLQHALKEDLLCPFHYFGITDIEIDGETVDDKTDLRNFSYLVSDTRVRYILEQVNYFGHSGERVKGLIFCSGKKEAQELSTKFNEYGYYTTVLTGANSEKEREKAINLLTREVSIDEIEKHEKDIREHVKKHADEMPFLDYIFTIDIFNEGVDIPEINQVLMLRPTESPIVFVQQLGRGLRKAEGKEYVVIIDFIGNYTNNYMIPIALSGDRSYNKDSIRRYVSEGTRIIPGASTIHFDEISRKRIFQSIDSARTNDVKLLRESFEQLKYRMGRIPSILDFRKYGSIDVNKYFVKFD
;
A
#
# COMPACT_ATOMS: atom_id res chain seq x y z
N TRP A 1 -18.65 -26.63 8.39
CA TRP A 1 -17.70 -25.52 8.59
C TRP A 1 -17.59 -24.75 7.30
N ILE A 2 -17.77 -23.44 7.36
CA ILE A 2 -17.60 -22.57 6.21
C ILE A 2 -16.63 -21.46 6.59
N CYS A 3 -15.62 -21.25 5.74
CA CYS A 3 -14.67 -20.16 5.85
C CYS A 3 -14.94 -19.15 4.75
N ILE A 4 -15.03 -17.87 5.10
CA ILE A 4 -15.19 -16.76 4.16
C ILE A 4 -13.90 -15.94 4.19
N ASP A 5 -13.17 -15.96 3.09
CA ASP A 5 -12.06 -15.05 2.90
C ASP A 5 -12.57 -13.69 2.40
N GLU A 6 -11.80 -12.63 2.68
CA GLU A 6 -12.18 -11.23 2.42
C GLU A 6 -13.59 -10.89 2.95
N VAL A 7 -13.88 -11.36 4.16
CA VAL A 7 -15.22 -11.24 4.79
C VAL A 7 -15.70 -9.81 4.96
N HIS A 8 -14.81 -8.82 4.83
CA HIS A 8 -15.20 -7.41 4.76
C HIS A 8 -16.19 -7.13 3.60
N ARG A 9 -16.27 -8.00 2.59
CA ARG A 9 -17.26 -7.93 1.49
C ARG A 9 -18.60 -8.57 1.82
N ALA A 10 -18.74 -9.21 2.98
CA ALA A 10 -19.94 -9.97 3.34
C ALA A 10 -21.22 -9.11 3.48
N GLY A 11 -21.10 -7.78 3.50
CA GLY A 11 -22.22 -6.86 3.40
C GLY A 11 -22.92 -6.85 2.05
N SER A 12 -22.32 -7.41 0.98
CA SER A 12 -22.92 -7.44 -0.34
C SER A 12 -24.05 -8.46 -0.42
N GLU A 13 -25.03 -8.19 -1.31
CA GLU A 13 -26.23 -9.02 -1.46
C GLU A 13 -25.90 -10.49 -1.80
N SER A 14 -24.86 -10.74 -2.60
CA SER A 14 -24.42 -12.08 -2.97
C SER A 14 -23.93 -12.89 -1.77
N TYR A 15 -23.11 -12.29 -0.91
CA TYR A 15 -22.62 -12.94 0.32
C TYR A 15 -23.77 -13.18 1.30
N GLN A 16 -24.67 -12.21 1.46
CA GLN A 16 -25.83 -12.36 2.34
C GLN A 16 -26.75 -13.50 1.89
N LYS A 17 -26.96 -13.69 0.58
CA LYS A 17 -27.73 -14.82 0.03
C LYS A 17 -27.06 -16.16 0.39
N ILE A 18 -25.74 -16.26 0.27
CA ILE A 18 -24.97 -17.47 0.61
C ILE A 18 -25.08 -17.75 2.11
N MET A 19 -24.85 -16.76 2.96
CA MET A 19 -24.88 -16.91 4.41
C MET A 19 -26.27 -17.29 4.92
N ASN A 20 -27.33 -16.78 4.29
CA ASN A 20 -28.72 -17.14 4.65
C ASN A 20 -29.16 -18.52 4.13
N TYR A 21 -28.51 -19.04 3.08
CA TYR A 21 -28.81 -20.35 2.51
C TYR A 21 -28.15 -21.49 3.26
N PHE A 22 -26.89 -21.32 3.66
CA PHE A 22 -26.13 -22.36 4.35
C PHE A 22 -26.23 -22.22 5.86
N HIS A 23 -26.40 -23.34 6.58
CA HIS A 23 -26.45 -23.39 8.04
C HIS A 23 -25.36 -24.33 8.58
N PRO A 24 -24.06 -23.95 8.52
CA PRO A 24 -22.99 -24.75 9.05
C PRO A 24 -22.96 -24.69 10.60
N ASP A 25 -22.32 -25.66 11.22
CA ASP A 25 -22.07 -25.65 12.68
C ASP A 25 -21.11 -24.54 13.10
N PHE A 26 -20.29 -24.04 12.15
CA PHE A 26 -19.29 -23.00 12.42
C PHE A 26 -19.00 -22.15 11.18
N TRP A 27 -19.01 -20.84 11.37
CA TRP A 27 -18.56 -19.84 10.43
C TRP A 27 -17.21 -19.25 10.85
N LEU A 28 -16.25 -19.14 9.90
CA LEU A 28 -15.02 -18.38 10.08
C LEU A 28 -14.94 -17.29 9.02
N GLY A 29 -14.77 -16.04 9.46
CA GLY A 29 -14.49 -14.93 8.59
C GLY A 29 -13.02 -14.50 8.72
N MET A 30 -12.34 -14.29 7.58
CA MET A 30 -10.99 -13.76 7.52
C MET A 30 -10.96 -12.48 6.70
N THR A 31 -10.20 -11.48 7.14
CA THR A 31 -9.98 -10.23 6.40
C THR A 31 -8.76 -9.49 6.90
N ALA A 32 -8.04 -8.84 5.99
CA ALA A 32 -6.96 -7.92 6.33
C ALA A 32 -7.48 -6.52 6.75
N SER A 33 -8.73 -6.18 6.43
CA SER A 33 -9.34 -4.86 6.66
C SER A 33 -10.76 -4.97 7.20
N PRO A 34 -10.91 -5.28 8.50
CA PRO A 34 -12.24 -5.41 9.11
C PRO A 34 -12.99 -4.08 9.22
N GLU A 35 -12.27 -2.96 9.19
CA GLU A 35 -12.85 -1.63 9.30
C GLU A 35 -13.37 -1.16 7.94
N ARG A 36 -14.69 -1.04 7.83
CA ARG A 36 -15.39 -0.57 6.63
C ARG A 36 -15.79 0.89 6.75
N THR A 37 -15.81 1.57 5.61
CA THR A 37 -16.26 2.97 5.51
C THR A 37 -17.73 3.09 5.08
N ASP A 38 -18.38 1.99 4.68
CA ASP A 38 -19.76 1.95 4.20
C ASP A 38 -20.80 1.75 5.31
N GLY A 39 -20.36 1.62 6.57
CA GLY A 39 -21.24 1.49 7.73
C GLY A 39 -21.83 0.09 7.97
N PHE A 40 -21.42 -0.93 7.18
CA PHE A 40 -21.85 -2.30 7.43
C PHE A 40 -21.08 -2.94 8.59
N ASP A 41 -21.80 -3.50 9.57
CA ASP A 41 -21.21 -4.18 10.74
C ASP A 41 -20.93 -5.65 10.44
N ILE A 42 -19.70 -5.95 9.99
CA ILE A 42 -19.29 -7.34 9.73
C ILE A 42 -19.12 -8.16 11.01
N PHE A 43 -18.80 -7.52 12.14
CA PHE A 43 -18.61 -8.24 13.41
C PHE A 43 -19.92 -8.84 13.91
N ASN A 44 -21.07 -8.21 13.61
CA ASN A 44 -22.37 -8.74 13.95
C ASN A 44 -22.67 -10.10 13.28
N LEU A 45 -22.08 -10.37 12.09
CA LEU A 45 -22.23 -11.67 11.41
C LEU A 45 -21.60 -12.83 12.19
N PHE A 46 -20.71 -12.52 13.13
CA PHE A 46 -19.94 -13.47 13.95
C PHE A 46 -20.16 -13.25 15.45
N ASP A 47 -21.33 -12.70 15.84
CA ASP A 47 -21.67 -12.39 17.23
C ASP A 47 -20.60 -11.60 17.97
N HIS A 48 -19.90 -10.70 17.24
CA HIS A 48 -18.75 -9.90 17.72
C HIS A 48 -17.57 -10.73 18.28
N ASN A 49 -17.48 -12.01 17.90
CA ASN A 49 -16.36 -12.87 18.28
C ASN A 49 -15.16 -12.61 17.38
N ILE A 50 -14.06 -12.19 17.97
CA ILE A 50 -12.76 -12.04 17.30
C ILE A 50 -11.84 -13.13 17.83
N ALA A 51 -11.61 -14.18 17.02
CA ALA A 51 -10.76 -15.29 17.40
C ALA A 51 -9.28 -14.88 17.46
N TYR A 52 -8.84 -14.10 16.50
CA TYR A 52 -7.46 -13.63 16.41
C TYR A 52 -7.37 -12.31 15.65
N GLU A 53 -6.48 -11.45 16.09
CA GLU A 53 -6.13 -10.20 15.39
C GLU A 53 -4.62 -9.99 15.42
N ILE A 54 -4.05 -9.83 14.23
CA ILE A 54 -2.65 -9.47 14.08
C ILE A 54 -2.53 -8.23 13.19
N ARG A 55 -1.79 -7.25 13.65
CA ARG A 55 -1.49 -6.01 12.93
C ARG A 55 -0.08 -6.04 12.39
N LEU A 56 0.20 -5.18 11.38
CA LEU A 56 1.49 -5.11 10.70
C LEU A 56 2.69 -5.16 11.67
N GLN A 57 2.67 -4.33 12.71
CA GLN A 57 3.74 -4.24 13.70
C GLN A 57 3.94 -5.57 14.47
N HIS A 58 2.84 -6.22 14.82
CA HIS A 58 2.88 -7.51 15.52
C HIS A 58 3.36 -8.62 14.57
N ALA A 59 2.88 -8.64 13.33
CA ALA A 59 3.30 -9.61 12.33
C ALA A 59 4.80 -9.51 12.00
N LEU A 60 5.35 -8.31 11.94
CA LEU A 60 6.78 -8.08 11.78
C LEU A 60 7.59 -8.55 13.01
N LYS A 61 7.09 -8.28 14.21
CA LYS A 61 7.73 -8.70 15.46
C LYS A 61 7.80 -10.21 15.60
N GLU A 62 6.75 -10.92 15.21
CA GLU A 62 6.66 -12.38 15.24
C GLU A 62 7.28 -13.06 14.01
N ASP A 63 8.01 -12.29 13.18
CA ASP A 63 8.66 -12.78 11.97
C ASP A 63 7.71 -13.53 10.99
N LEU A 64 6.45 -13.09 10.92
CA LEU A 64 5.46 -13.65 9.99
C LEU A 64 5.52 -13.01 8.60
N LEU A 65 6.16 -11.86 8.49
CA LEU A 65 6.32 -11.11 7.26
C LEU A 65 7.79 -10.94 6.89
N CYS A 66 8.04 -10.75 5.60
CA CYS A 66 9.34 -10.35 5.09
C CYS A 66 9.68 -8.94 5.60
N PRO A 67 10.90 -8.68 6.07
CA PRO A 67 11.35 -7.33 6.39
C PRO A 67 11.23 -6.39 5.20
N PHE A 68 11.10 -5.09 5.47
CA PHE A 68 11.07 -4.10 4.41
C PHE A 68 11.92 -2.86 4.74
N HIS A 69 12.40 -2.20 3.69
CA HIS A 69 13.06 -0.92 3.75
C HIS A 69 12.18 0.10 3.02
N TYR A 70 11.57 1.01 3.77
CA TYR A 70 10.72 2.06 3.24
C TYR A 70 11.51 3.36 3.10
N PHE A 71 11.47 3.92 1.89
CA PHE A 71 12.09 5.19 1.54
C PHE A 71 11.01 6.16 1.04
N GLY A 72 10.60 7.08 1.92
CA GLY A 72 9.76 8.21 1.55
C GLY A 72 10.65 9.31 0.97
N ILE A 73 10.65 9.47 -0.32
CA ILE A 73 11.49 10.42 -1.05
C ILE A 73 10.64 11.50 -1.74
N THR A 74 11.23 12.66 -1.90
CA THR A 74 10.58 13.77 -2.58
C THR A 74 10.39 13.46 -4.05
N ASP A 75 9.16 13.59 -4.57
CA ASP A 75 8.94 13.60 -6.01
C ASP A 75 9.55 14.88 -6.62
N ILE A 76 10.03 14.78 -7.85
CA ILE A 76 10.79 15.84 -8.52
C ILE A 76 9.96 17.11 -8.69
N GLU A 77 10.60 18.27 -8.68
CA GLU A 77 10.04 19.55 -9.11
C GLU A 77 10.50 19.84 -10.55
N ILE A 78 9.56 20.18 -11.42
CA ILE A 78 9.83 20.57 -12.79
C ILE A 78 9.24 21.97 -13.01
N ASP A 79 10.07 22.93 -13.40
CA ASP A 79 9.68 24.33 -13.62
C ASP A 79 8.98 25.00 -12.42
N GLY A 80 9.36 24.57 -11.18
CA GLY A 80 8.76 25.07 -9.95
C GLY A 80 7.41 24.45 -9.59
N GLU A 81 6.94 23.49 -10.38
CA GLU A 81 5.72 22.72 -10.09
C GLU A 81 6.09 21.40 -9.41
N THR A 82 5.36 21.06 -8.36
CA THR A 82 5.41 19.75 -7.68
C THR A 82 4.15 18.97 -7.92
N VAL A 83 4.24 17.64 -7.88
CA VAL A 83 3.05 16.78 -7.89
C VAL A 83 2.22 17.07 -6.63
N ASP A 84 0.95 17.40 -6.80
CA ASP A 84 -0.01 17.69 -5.73
C ASP A 84 -1.38 17.05 -6.02
N ASP A 85 -2.35 17.23 -5.10
CA ASP A 85 -3.71 16.70 -5.23
C ASP A 85 -4.47 17.20 -6.49
N LYS A 86 -3.96 18.22 -7.19
CA LYS A 86 -4.57 18.82 -8.36
C LYS A 86 -3.88 18.46 -9.67
N THR A 87 -2.75 17.80 -9.61
CA THR A 87 -1.88 17.50 -10.76
C THR A 87 -2.50 16.49 -11.72
N ASP A 88 -3.38 15.61 -11.24
CA ASP A 88 -3.95 14.46 -11.97
C ASP A 88 -4.67 14.81 -13.29
N LEU A 89 -5.25 15.98 -13.40
CA LEU A 89 -6.10 16.35 -14.54
C LEU A 89 -5.52 17.45 -15.43
N ARG A 90 -4.57 18.25 -14.94
CA ARG A 90 -4.06 19.44 -15.63
C ARG A 90 -2.65 19.29 -16.17
N ASN A 91 -1.83 18.44 -15.54
CA ASN A 91 -0.40 18.28 -15.85
C ASN A 91 0.01 16.82 -16.09
N PHE A 92 -0.81 16.08 -16.86
CA PHE A 92 -0.47 14.71 -17.29
C PHE A 92 0.93 14.63 -17.92
N SER A 93 1.32 15.64 -18.72
CA SER A 93 2.65 15.73 -19.32
C SER A 93 3.78 15.76 -18.28
N TYR A 94 3.52 16.32 -17.10
CA TYR A 94 4.47 16.32 -15.99
C TYR A 94 4.68 14.91 -15.42
N LEU A 95 3.58 14.18 -15.16
CA LEU A 95 3.63 12.83 -14.56
C LEU A 95 4.40 11.84 -15.43
N VAL A 96 4.39 12.05 -16.74
CA VAL A 96 5.06 11.18 -17.73
C VAL A 96 6.27 11.84 -18.40
N SER A 97 6.77 12.94 -17.85
CA SER A 97 7.95 13.63 -18.41
C SER A 97 9.21 12.76 -18.38
N ASP A 98 10.09 12.90 -19.36
CA ASP A 98 11.34 12.15 -19.42
C ASP A 98 12.26 12.46 -18.22
N THR A 99 12.16 13.67 -17.69
CA THR A 99 12.91 14.08 -16.48
C THR A 99 12.43 13.28 -15.27
N ARG A 100 11.10 13.16 -15.08
CA ARG A 100 10.55 12.37 -13.96
C ARG A 100 10.85 10.88 -14.14
N VAL A 101 10.72 10.33 -15.34
CA VAL A 101 11.05 8.93 -15.64
C VAL A 101 12.51 8.63 -15.30
N ARG A 102 13.45 9.46 -15.76
CA ARG A 102 14.87 9.28 -15.40
C ARG A 102 15.10 9.34 -13.91
N TYR A 103 14.49 10.29 -13.22
CA TYR A 103 14.58 10.38 -11.76
C TYR A 103 14.05 9.11 -11.08
N ILE A 104 12.88 8.59 -11.49
CA ILE A 104 12.35 7.33 -10.93
C ILE A 104 13.34 6.19 -11.16
N LEU A 105 13.89 6.04 -12.36
CA LEU A 105 14.86 5.00 -12.69
C LEU A 105 16.16 5.12 -11.90
N GLU A 106 16.63 6.35 -11.67
CA GLU A 106 17.79 6.62 -10.80
C GLU A 106 17.53 6.15 -9.36
N GLN A 107 16.33 6.44 -8.81
CA GLN A 107 15.97 6.01 -7.46
C GLN A 107 15.80 4.48 -7.37
N VAL A 108 15.18 3.86 -8.38
CA VAL A 108 15.07 2.40 -8.49
C VAL A 108 16.44 1.73 -8.41
N ASN A 109 17.41 2.23 -9.18
CA ASN A 109 18.76 1.70 -9.21
C ASN A 109 19.53 2.00 -7.91
N TYR A 110 19.34 3.18 -7.32
CA TYR A 110 20.02 3.59 -6.10
C TYR A 110 19.61 2.76 -4.88
N PHE A 111 18.31 2.54 -4.69
CA PHE A 111 17.80 1.77 -3.55
C PHE A 111 17.85 0.25 -3.79
N GLY A 112 17.87 -0.19 -5.05
CA GLY A 112 18.02 -1.58 -5.43
C GLY A 112 16.85 -2.48 -4.96
N HIS A 113 17.14 -3.77 -4.86
CA HIS A 113 16.20 -4.83 -4.46
C HIS A 113 16.96 -5.98 -3.79
N SER A 114 16.27 -6.89 -3.11
CA SER A 114 16.83 -8.18 -2.69
C SER A 114 16.65 -9.23 -3.80
N GLY A 115 17.46 -10.30 -3.75
CA GLY A 115 17.44 -11.38 -4.73
C GLY A 115 18.16 -11.04 -6.03
N GLU A 116 18.14 -11.96 -6.98
CA GLU A 116 18.98 -11.92 -8.19
C GLU A 116 18.50 -10.88 -9.22
N ARG A 117 17.20 -10.62 -9.29
CA ARG A 117 16.60 -9.63 -10.19
C ARG A 117 15.42 -8.92 -9.55
N VAL A 118 15.06 -7.77 -10.10
CA VAL A 118 13.85 -7.08 -9.67
C VAL A 118 12.59 -7.84 -10.09
N LYS A 119 11.63 -7.93 -9.16
CA LYS A 119 10.26 -8.39 -9.37
C LYS A 119 9.37 -7.33 -8.73
N GLY A 120 8.96 -6.31 -9.49
CA GLY A 120 8.44 -5.07 -8.96
C GLY A 120 6.97 -4.80 -9.27
N LEU A 121 6.32 -4.05 -8.37
CA LEU A 121 5.01 -3.42 -8.60
C LEU A 121 5.15 -1.90 -8.59
N ILE A 122 4.48 -1.21 -9.53
CA ILE A 122 4.44 0.24 -9.60
C ILE A 122 2.98 0.69 -9.56
N PHE A 123 2.62 1.40 -8.48
CA PHE A 123 1.28 1.94 -8.28
C PHE A 123 1.18 3.37 -8.83
N CYS A 124 0.29 3.57 -9.81
CA CYS A 124 0.05 4.84 -10.48
C CYS A 124 -1.31 5.45 -10.10
N SER A 125 -1.48 6.75 -10.32
CA SER A 125 -2.73 7.46 -10.08
C SER A 125 -3.80 7.15 -11.13
N GLY A 126 -3.39 6.85 -12.36
CA GLY A 126 -4.32 6.65 -13.47
C GLY A 126 -3.82 5.70 -14.56
N LYS A 127 -4.79 5.17 -15.33
CA LYS A 127 -4.51 4.21 -16.41
C LYS A 127 -3.59 4.77 -17.50
N LYS A 128 -3.80 6.03 -17.90
CA LYS A 128 -2.98 6.69 -18.93
C LYS A 128 -1.54 6.88 -18.46
N GLU A 129 -1.35 7.30 -17.19
CA GLU A 129 -0.03 7.43 -16.57
C GLU A 129 0.69 6.09 -16.58
N ALA A 130 0.03 5.02 -16.12
CA ALA A 130 0.62 3.68 -16.09
C ALA A 130 1.06 3.21 -17.49
N GLN A 131 0.24 3.46 -18.53
CA GLN A 131 0.56 3.06 -19.90
C GLN A 131 1.76 3.82 -20.45
N GLU A 132 1.80 5.15 -20.30
CA GLU A 132 2.91 5.97 -20.79
C GLU A 132 4.21 5.67 -20.04
N LEU A 133 4.17 5.54 -18.72
CA LEU A 133 5.34 5.19 -17.92
C LEU A 133 5.88 3.81 -18.29
N SER A 134 5.00 2.81 -18.44
CA SER A 134 5.41 1.48 -18.91
C SER A 134 6.10 1.53 -20.27
N THR A 135 5.55 2.28 -21.22
CA THR A 135 6.17 2.48 -22.56
C THR A 135 7.56 3.10 -22.42
N LYS A 136 7.71 4.14 -21.60
CA LYS A 136 9.00 4.80 -21.38
C LYS A 136 10.00 3.88 -20.67
N PHE A 137 9.59 3.11 -19.67
CA PHE A 137 10.46 2.12 -19.04
C PHE A 137 10.96 1.10 -20.05
N ASN A 138 10.09 0.64 -20.97
CA ASN A 138 10.50 -0.27 -22.04
C ASN A 138 11.50 0.37 -23.02
N GLU A 139 11.43 1.71 -23.22
CA GLU A 139 12.43 2.46 -24.01
C GLU A 139 13.81 2.52 -23.30
N TYR A 140 13.83 2.44 -21.97
CA TYR A 140 15.06 2.32 -21.16
C TYR A 140 15.54 0.87 -20.98
N GLY A 141 14.93 -0.10 -21.65
CA GLY A 141 15.37 -1.48 -21.65
C GLY A 141 14.69 -2.40 -20.65
N TYR A 142 13.82 -1.88 -19.78
CA TYR A 142 13.06 -2.68 -18.82
C TYR A 142 11.97 -3.50 -19.52
N TYR A 143 11.61 -4.63 -18.94
CA TYR A 143 10.48 -5.45 -19.36
C TYR A 143 9.27 -5.15 -18.47
N THR A 144 8.31 -4.39 -18.99
CA THR A 144 7.15 -3.98 -18.19
C THR A 144 5.82 -4.18 -18.91
N THR A 145 4.76 -4.31 -18.13
CA THR A 145 3.37 -4.34 -18.62
C THR A 145 2.45 -3.57 -17.68
N VAL A 146 1.24 -3.29 -18.15
CA VAL A 146 0.21 -2.61 -17.35
C VAL A 146 -0.95 -3.55 -17.11
N LEU A 147 -1.36 -3.68 -15.84
CA LEU A 147 -2.57 -4.38 -15.46
C LEU A 147 -3.56 -3.43 -14.80
N THR A 148 -4.82 -3.53 -15.22
CA THR A 148 -5.97 -2.76 -14.71
C THR A 148 -7.15 -3.66 -14.43
N GLY A 149 -8.20 -3.13 -13.81
CA GLY A 149 -9.45 -3.86 -13.60
C GLY A 149 -10.11 -4.41 -14.88
N ALA A 150 -9.76 -3.87 -16.05
CA ALA A 150 -10.29 -4.31 -17.33
C ALA A 150 -9.63 -5.58 -17.91
N ASN A 151 -8.46 -5.95 -17.38
CA ASN A 151 -7.75 -7.15 -17.85
C ASN A 151 -8.44 -8.43 -17.36
N SER A 152 -8.51 -9.43 -18.24
CA SER A 152 -9.03 -10.76 -17.91
C SER A 152 -8.12 -11.48 -16.90
N GLU A 153 -8.68 -12.47 -16.23
CA GLU A 153 -7.94 -13.33 -15.31
C GLU A 153 -6.72 -13.99 -15.97
N LYS A 154 -6.88 -14.47 -17.21
CA LYS A 154 -5.79 -15.08 -18.00
C LYS A 154 -4.65 -14.11 -18.30
N GLU A 155 -4.97 -12.84 -18.61
CA GLU A 155 -3.93 -11.82 -18.84
C GLU A 155 -3.17 -11.51 -17.56
N ARG A 156 -3.87 -11.45 -16.44
CA ARG A 156 -3.26 -11.23 -15.12
C ARG A 156 -2.34 -12.39 -14.74
N GLU A 157 -2.82 -13.63 -14.89
CA GLU A 157 -2.05 -14.84 -14.62
C GLU A 157 -0.81 -14.91 -15.51
N LYS A 158 -0.93 -14.59 -16.80
CA LYS A 158 0.20 -14.52 -17.71
C LYS A 158 1.25 -13.51 -17.26
N ALA A 159 0.84 -12.31 -16.87
CA ALA A 159 1.77 -11.27 -16.42
C ALA A 159 2.46 -11.66 -15.11
N ILE A 160 1.72 -12.26 -14.17
CA ILE A 160 2.29 -12.76 -12.91
C ILE A 160 3.30 -13.86 -13.18
N ASN A 161 2.98 -14.83 -14.02
CA ASN A 161 3.91 -15.91 -14.40
C ASN A 161 5.18 -15.39 -15.06
N LEU A 162 5.09 -14.34 -15.88
CA LEU A 162 6.27 -13.68 -16.46
C LEU A 162 7.09 -12.92 -15.41
N LEU A 163 6.44 -12.26 -14.43
CA LEU A 163 7.12 -11.54 -13.37
C LEU A 163 7.85 -12.50 -12.41
N THR A 164 7.23 -13.64 -12.08
CA THR A 164 7.78 -14.61 -11.11
C THR A 164 8.69 -15.66 -11.75
N ARG A 165 8.76 -15.71 -13.08
CA ARG A 165 9.56 -16.68 -13.82
C ARG A 165 11.01 -16.74 -13.32
N GLU A 166 11.52 -17.96 -13.13
CA GLU A 166 12.94 -18.23 -12.92
C GLU A 166 13.74 -17.90 -14.21
N VAL A 167 14.82 -17.17 -14.04
CA VAL A 167 15.65 -16.65 -15.13
C VAL A 167 17.10 -17.03 -14.85
N SER A 168 17.83 -17.49 -15.86
CA SER A 168 19.25 -17.83 -15.69
C SER A 168 20.11 -16.59 -15.50
N ILE A 169 21.26 -16.75 -14.84
CA ILE A 169 22.23 -15.68 -14.60
C ILE A 169 22.64 -15.01 -15.93
N ASP A 170 22.91 -15.79 -16.97
CA ASP A 170 23.30 -15.26 -18.29
C ASP A 170 22.19 -14.38 -18.90
N GLU A 171 20.91 -14.75 -18.73
CA GLU A 171 19.78 -13.94 -19.19
C GLU A 171 19.66 -12.63 -18.38
N ILE A 172 19.91 -12.68 -17.07
CA ILE A 172 19.90 -11.50 -16.19
C ILE A 172 21.04 -10.56 -16.59
N GLU A 173 22.28 -11.03 -16.72
CA GLU A 173 23.43 -10.19 -17.09
C GLU A 173 23.25 -9.53 -18.47
N LYS A 174 22.70 -10.27 -19.43
CA LYS A 174 22.36 -9.74 -20.76
C LYS A 174 21.30 -8.66 -20.65
N HIS A 175 20.25 -8.88 -19.85
CA HIS A 175 19.17 -7.91 -19.65
C HIS A 175 19.66 -6.64 -18.95
N GLU A 176 20.48 -6.76 -17.91
CA GLU A 176 21.11 -5.61 -17.25
C GLU A 176 21.99 -4.80 -18.20
N LYS A 177 22.69 -5.48 -19.13
CA LYS A 177 23.44 -4.79 -20.17
C LYS A 177 22.50 -4.01 -21.09
N ASP A 178 21.40 -4.62 -21.52
CA ASP A 178 20.38 -3.97 -22.36
C ASP A 178 19.78 -2.74 -21.68
N ILE A 179 19.54 -2.80 -20.36
CA ILE A 179 19.09 -1.64 -19.55
C ILE A 179 20.15 -0.55 -19.56
N ARG A 180 21.41 -0.87 -19.30
CA ARG A 180 22.51 0.12 -19.31
C ARG A 180 22.71 0.79 -20.67
N GLU A 181 22.44 0.06 -21.74
CA GLU A 181 22.56 0.54 -23.14
C GLU A 181 21.25 1.16 -23.66
N HIS A 182 20.18 1.20 -22.84
CA HIS A 182 18.84 1.69 -23.21
C HIS A 182 18.28 1.00 -24.47
N VAL A 183 18.41 -0.33 -24.53
CA VAL A 183 17.90 -1.13 -25.65
C VAL A 183 16.39 -1.23 -25.55
N LYS A 184 15.70 -0.52 -26.45
CA LYS A 184 14.22 -0.51 -26.46
C LYS A 184 13.63 -1.92 -26.55
N LYS A 185 12.62 -2.18 -25.71
CA LYS A 185 11.91 -3.45 -25.63
C LYS A 185 10.49 -3.35 -26.20
N HIS A 186 10.05 -4.44 -26.81
CA HIS A 186 8.69 -4.58 -27.30
C HIS A 186 7.94 -5.62 -26.48
N ALA A 187 6.69 -5.30 -26.11
CA ALA A 187 5.89 -6.11 -25.18
C ALA A 187 5.72 -7.59 -25.61
N ASP A 188 5.69 -7.85 -26.91
CA ASP A 188 5.52 -9.21 -27.45
C ASP A 188 6.80 -10.07 -27.37
N GLU A 189 7.94 -9.47 -27.10
CA GLU A 189 9.26 -10.13 -27.10
C GLU A 189 9.84 -10.29 -25.68
N MET A 190 9.07 -9.95 -24.65
CA MET A 190 9.55 -9.99 -23.27
C MET A 190 9.51 -11.41 -22.70
N PRO A 191 10.67 -12.05 -22.42
CA PRO A 191 10.74 -13.41 -21.89
C PRO A 191 10.33 -13.49 -20.42
N PHE A 192 10.42 -12.38 -19.69
CA PHE A 192 10.00 -12.18 -18.29
C PHE A 192 9.64 -10.70 -18.07
N LEU A 193 9.20 -10.33 -16.87
CA LEU A 193 8.90 -8.94 -16.52
C LEU A 193 9.74 -8.50 -15.32
N ASP A 194 10.16 -7.22 -15.35
CA ASP A 194 10.76 -6.53 -14.21
C ASP A 194 9.68 -5.87 -13.35
N TYR A 195 8.70 -5.23 -14.01
CA TYR A 195 7.63 -4.51 -13.32
C TYR A 195 6.27 -4.73 -13.95
N ILE A 196 5.26 -4.72 -13.07
CA ILE A 196 3.87 -4.55 -13.44
C ILE A 196 3.41 -3.19 -12.94
N PHE A 197 2.99 -2.31 -13.86
CA PHE A 197 2.31 -1.07 -13.55
C PHE A 197 0.84 -1.33 -13.26
N THR A 198 0.31 -0.74 -12.20
CA THR A 198 -1.07 -0.97 -11.77
C THR A 198 -1.67 0.27 -11.11
N ILE A 199 -3.01 0.28 -10.98
CA ILE A 199 -3.74 1.32 -10.26
C ILE A 199 -4.34 0.71 -9.00
N ASP A 200 -5.39 -0.10 -9.13
CA ASP A 200 -6.15 -0.63 -7.99
C ASP A 200 -6.25 -2.15 -7.93
N ILE A 201 -5.87 -2.84 -9.03
CA ILE A 201 -6.13 -4.28 -9.19
C ILE A 201 -5.42 -5.16 -8.17
N PHE A 202 -4.26 -4.72 -7.68
CA PHE A 202 -3.48 -5.44 -6.67
C PHE A 202 -3.80 -5.01 -5.23
N ASN A 203 -4.85 -4.22 -5.01
CA ASN A 203 -5.29 -3.91 -3.66
C ASN A 203 -5.88 -5.15 -2.97
N GLU A 204 -6.52 -6.06 -3.74
CA GLU A 204 -7.17 -7.27 -3.23
C GLU A 204 -7.01 -8.45 -4.20
N GLY A 205 -6.93 -9.67 -3.64
CA GLY A 205 -7.10 -10.93 -4.40
C GLY A 205 -5.94 -11.42 -5.26
N VAL A 206 -4.84 -10.68 -5.38
CA VAL A 206 -3.63 -11.17 -6.11
C VAL A 206 -2.50 -11.41 -5.12
N ASP A 207 -1.91 -12.58 -5.20
CA ASP A 207 -0.79 -13.00 -4.37
C ASP A 207 0.47 -13.19 -5.19
N ILE A 208 1.51 -12.40 -4.91
CA ILE A 208 2.82 -12.50 -5.55
C ILE A 208 3.87 -12.37 -4.45
N PRO A 209 4.19 -13.45 -3.72
CA PRO A 209 5.16 -13.42 -2.63
C PRO A 209 6.55 -12.95 -3.05
N GLU A 210 6.92 -13.17 -4.30
CA GLU A 210 8.24 -12.89 -4.86
C GLU A 210 8.51 -11.39 -5.09
N ILE A 211 7.51 -10.51 -4.93
CA ILE A 211 7.71 -9.06 -5.05
C ILE A 211 8.81 -8.59 -4.09
N ASN A 212 9.86 -7.98 -4.63
CA ASN A 212 11.01 -7.50 -3.87
C ASN A 212 11.21 -5.97 -3.98
N GLN A 213 10.45 -5.29 -4.85
CA GLN A 213 10.44 -3.84 -4.94
C GLN A 213 9.02 -3.32 -5.22
N VAL A 214 8.63 -2.25 -4.51
CA VAL A 214 7.34 -1.58 -4.70
C VAL A 214 7.57 -0.07 -4.86
N LEU A 215 7.04 0.49 -5.94
CA LEU A 215 7.07 1.94 -6.18
C LEU A 215 5.66 2.50 -6.01
N MET A 216 5.56 3.58 -5.24
CA MET A 216 4.32 4.33 -5.05
C MET A 216 4.44 5.69 -5.73
N LEU A 217 3.81 5.84 -6.91
CA LEU A 217 3.79 7.08 -7.70
C LEU A 217 2.49 7.86 -7.51
N ARG A 218 1.69 7.47 -6.53
CA ARG A 218 0.39 8.07 -6.22
C ARG A 218 0.26 8.45 -4.75
N PRO A 219 -0.59 9.46 -4.42
CA PRO A 219 -0.84 9.81 -3.03
C PRO A 219 -1.48 8.65 -2.25
N THR A 220 -1.17 8.57 -0.97
CA THR A 220 -1.84 7.66 -0.03
C THR A 220 -3.26 8.16 0.25
N GLU A 221 -4.27 7.46 -0.22
CA GLU A 221 -5.68 7.84 -0.01
C GLU A 221 -6.21 7.39 1.36
N SER A 222 -5.72 6.25 1.85
CA SER A 222 -6.05 5.75 3.18
C SER A 222 -4.95 4.87 3.76
N PRO A 223 -4.78 4.83 5.10
CA PRO A 223 -3.83 3.93 5.74
C PRO A 223 -4.09 2.45 5.43
N ILE A 224 -5.35 2.07 5.23
CA ILE A 224 -5.74 0.68 4.91
C ILE A 224 -5.23 0.30 3.52
N VAL A 225 -5.54 1.10 2.50
CA VAL A 225 -5.10 0.87 1.13
C VAL A 225 -3.57 0.83 1.05
N PHE A 226 -2.89 1.74 1.74
CA PHE A 226 -1.45 1.78 1.80
C PHE A 226 -0.86 0.47 2.36
N VAL A 227 -1.37 -0.01 3.51
CA VAL A 227 -0.92 -1.28 4.11
C VAL A 227 -1.25 -2.48 3.22
N GLN A 228 -2.39 -2.47 2.52
CA GLN A 228 -2.73 -3.53 1.56
C GLN A 228 -1.76 -3.57 0.38
N GLN A 229 -1.35 -2.43 -0.16
CA GLN A 229 -0.36 -2.33 -1.22
C GLN A 229 1.03 -2.78 -0.75
N LEU A 230 1.46 -2.34 0.43
CA LEU A 230 2.68 -2.83 1.06
C LEU A 230 2.64 -4.35 1.27
N GLY A 231 1.52 -4.84 1.78
CA GLY A 231 1.33 -6.25 2.13
C GLY A 231 1.58 -7.21 0.97
N ARG A 232 1.42 -6.76 -0.28
CA ARG A 232 1.72 -7.58 -1.46
C ARG A 232 3.20 -7.95 -1.54
N GLY A 233 4.08 -7.04 -1.14
CA GLY A 233 5.51 -7.29 -1.07
C GLY A 233 5.98 -7.90 0.27
N LEU A 234 5.16 -7.90 1.31
CA LEU A 234 5.62 -8.33 2.63
C LEU A 234 5.52 -9.84 2.90
N ARG A 235 5.08 -10.64 1.93
CA ARG A 235 5.10 -12.11 2.09
C ARG A 235 6.52 -12.64 1.93
N LYS A 236 6.85 -13.69 2.68
CA LYS A 236 8.12 -14.39 2.56
C LYS A 236 8.13 -15.23 1.29
N ALA A 237 9.24 -15.23 0.56
CA ALA A 237 9.49 -16.09 -0.59
C ALA A 237 10.94 -16.55 -0.58
N GLU A 238 11.23 -17.66 -1.25
CA GLU A 238 12.59 -18.17 -1.42
C GLU A 238 13.43 -17.16 -2.21
N GLY A 239 14.68 -16.95 -1.81
CA GLY A 239 15.58 -16.00 -2.46
C GLY A 239 15.27 -14.52 -2.20
N LYS A 240 14.28 -14.20 -1.35
CA LYS A 240 13.92 -12.83 -0.97
C LYS A 240 14.22 -12.58 0.50
N GLU A 241 15.15 -11.68 0.77
CA GLU A 241 15.56 -11.31 2.14
C GLU A 241 14.73 -10.13 2.69
N TYR A 242 14.42 -9.16 1.84
CA TYR A 242 13.64 -7.96 2.18
C TYR A 242 12.91 -7.39 0.96
N VAL A 243 12.03 -6.45 1.21
CA VAL A 243 11.37 -5.66 0.17
C VAL A 243 11.81 -4.21 0.26
N VAL A 244 12.12 -3.61 -0.88
CA VAL A 244 12.36 -2.17 -0.98
C VAL A 244 11.08 -1.48 -1.40
N ILE A 245 10.67 -0.45 -0.65
CA ILE A 245 9.49 0.36 -0.93
C ILE A 245 9.95 1.79 -1.16
N ILE A 246 9.70 2.31 -2.34
CA ILE A 246 10.05 3.68 -2.72
C ILE A 246 8.75 4.46 -2.91
N ASP A 247 8.50 5.39 -2.02
CA ASP A 247 7.29 6.21 -2.03
C ASP A 247 7.64 7.65 -2.44
N PHE A 248 7.16 8.06 -3.61
CA PHE A 248 7.41 9.39 -4.19
C PHE A 248 6.42 10.40 -3.61
N ILE A 249 6.86 11.10 -2.57
CA ILE A 249 6.03 12.00 -1.79
C ILE A 249 5.95 13.39 -2.45
N GLY A 250 4.82 13.64 -3.13
CA GLY A 250 4.45 14.95 -3.64
C GLY A 250 3.96 15.89 -2.53
N ASN A 251 3.35 17.01 -2.94
CA ASN A 251 2.74 17.98 -2.02
C ASN A 251 1.27 17.64 -1.74
N TYR A 252 1.01 16.45 -1.19
CA TYR A 252 -0.33 15.95 -0.93
C TYR A 252 -0.84 16.32 0.46
N THR A 253 -2.13 16.66 0.56
CA THR A 253 -2.78 16.99 1.84
C THR A 253 -2.85 15.80 2.79
N ASN A 254 -2.84 14.58 2.25
CA ASN A 254 -3.01 13.33 3.00
C ASN A 254 -1.68 12.64 3.40
N ASN A 255 -0.53 13.28 3.20
CA ASN A 255 0.76 12.70 3.56
C ASN A 255 0.88 12.26 5.03
N TYR A 256 0.10 12.87 5.94
CA TYR A 256 0.03 12.45 7.35
C TYR A 256 -0.52 11.03 7.55
N MET A 257 -1.19 10.46 6.55
CA MET A 257 -1.70 9.08 6.61
C MET A 257 -0.59 8.04 6.49
N ILE A 258 0.53 8.36 5.84
CA ILE A 258 1.67 7.46 5.68
C ILE A 258 2.23 7.01 7.04
N PRO A 259 2.64 7.90 7.95
CA PRO A 259 3.13 7.51 9.27
C PRO A 259 2.05 6.82 10.13
N ILE A 260 0.76 7.15 9.97
CA ILE A 260 -0.34 6.43 10.64
C ILE A 260 -0.39 4.97 10.16
N ALA A 261 -0.30 4.75 8.85
CA ALA A 261 -0.33 3.43 8.27
C ALA A 261 0.86 2.57 8.72
N LEU A 262 2.06 3.14 8.68
CA LEU A 262 3.31 2.45 9.05
C LEU A 262 3.41 2.19 10.55
N SER A 263 2.96 3.12 11.41
CA SER A 263 2.97 2.95 12.86
C SER A 263 1.84 2.08 13.38
N GLY A 264 0.72 2.04 12.67
CA GLY A 264 -0.53 1.46 13.17
C GLY A 264 -1.19 2.29 14.28
N ASP A 265 -0.70 3.48 14.57
CA ASP A 265 -1.28 4.39 15.57
C ASP A 265 -2.52 5.09 15.02
N ARG A 266 -3.68 4.71 15.51
CA ARG A 266 -4.99 5.23 15.12
C ARG A 266 -5.51 6.34 16.07
N SER A 267 -4.68 6.79 16.99
CA SER A 267 -5.06 7.88 17.90
C SER A 267 -5.29 9.21 17.17
N TYR A 268 -4.73 9.35 15.96
CA TYR A 268 -4.67 10.61 15.22
C TYR A 268 -4.07 11.76 16.04
N ASN A 269 -3.26 11.43 17.05
CA ASN A 269 -2.54 12.41 17.84
C ASN A 269 -1.38 12.97 17.04
N LYS A 270 -1.41 14.28 16.77
CA LYS A 270 -0.40 14.95 15.92
C LYS A 270 1.02 14.81 16.46
N ASP A 271 1.20 14.82 17.77
CA ASP A 271 2.53 14.71 18.40
C ASP A 271 3.08 13.29 18.30
N SER A 272 2.22 12.27 18.45
CA SER A 272 2.61 10.88 18.23
C SER A 272 3.04 10.65 16.78
N ILE A 273 2.27 11.19 15.82
CA ILE A 273 2.59 11.07 14.38
C ILE A 273 3.92 11.79 14.07
N ARG A 274 4.14 13.00 14.58
CA ARG A 274 5.40 13.74 14.40
C ARG A 274 6.60 12.98 14.98
N ARG A 275 6.44 12.44 16.19
CA ARG A 275 7.48 11.64 16.83
C ARG A 275 7.83 10.43 15.98
N TYR A 276 6.83 9.72 15.44
CA TYR A 276 7.06 8.57 14.56
C TYR A 276 7.87 8.94 13.31
N VAL A 277 7.54 10.05 12.65
CA VAL A 277 8.28 10.55 11.47
C VAL A 277 9.73 10.93 11.83
N SER A 278 9.95 11.46 13.05
CA SER A 278 11.28 11.89 13.49
C SER A 278 12.17 10.72 13.93
N GLU A 279 11.60 9.70 14.57
CA GLU A 279 12.32 8.58 15.16
C GLU A 279 12.39 7.35 14.22
N GLY A 280 11.51 7.29 13.21
CA GLY A 280 11.46 6.34 12.07
C GLY A 280 11.91 4.92 12.37
N THR A 281 13.15 4.62 12.02
CA THR A 281 13.77 3.29 12.13
C THR A 281 13.85 2.71 13.55
N ARG A 282 13.74 3.53 14.60
CA ARG A 282 13.83 3.05 15.99
C ARG A 282 12.54 2.44 16.51
N ILE A 283 11.44 2.63 15.81
CA ILE A 283 10.10 2.26 16.31
C ILE A 283 9.55 1.02 15.62
N ILE A 284 10.00 0.73 14.38
CA ILE A 284 9.52 -0.43 13.63
C ILE A 284 10.23 -1.70 14.11
N PRO A 285 9.48 -2.79 14.43
CA PRO A 285 10.09 -4.03 14.90
C PRO A 285 10.77 -4.82 13.76
N GLY A 286 11.68 -5.70 14.16
CA GLY A 286 12.42 -6.59 13.25
C GLY A 286 13.55 -5.87 12.51
N ALA A 287 13.92 -6.41 11.35
CA ALA A 287 14.97 -5.88 10.48
C ALA A 287 14.47 -4.80 9.50
N SER A 288 13.21 -4.35 9.64
CA SER A 288 12.63 -3.32 8.79
C SER A 288 13.17 -1.93 9.11
N THR A 289 13.20 -1.04 8.13
CA THR A 289 13.62 0.35 8.30
C THR A 289 12.65 1.32 7.62
N ILE A 290 12.55 2.53 8.16
CA ILE A 290 11.76 3.62 7.56
C ILE A 290 12.65 4.85 7.48
N HIS A 291 12.77 5.41 6.30
CA HIS A 291 13.53 6.62 6.05
C HIS A 291 12.69 7.63 5.26
N PHE A 292 12.72 8.89 5.68
CA PHE A 292 12.17 10.02 4.94
C PHE A 292 13.29 11.00 4.64
N ASP A 293 13.39 11.46 3.40
CA ASP A 293 14.27 12.58 3.09
C ASP A 293 13.81 13.88 3.78
N GLU A 294 14.65 14.89 3.77
CA GLU A 294 14.37 16.14 4.51
C GLU A 294 13.12 16.87 4.00
N ILE A 295 12.94 16.90 2.69
CA ILE A 295 11.81 17.60 2.05
C ILE A 295 10.52 16.83 2.28
N SER A 296 10.51 15.51 2.09
CA SER A 296 9.37 14.65 2.37
C SER A 296 8.92 14.75 3.82
N ARG A 297 9.88 14.79 4.75
CA ARG A 297 9.59 15.00 6.17
C ARG A 297 8.91 16.33 6.42
N LYS A 298 9.38 17.42 5.79
CA LYS A 298 8.74 18.74 5.86
C LYS A 298 7.32 18.72 5.30
N ARG A 299 7.11 18.08 4.13
CA ARG A 299 5.77 17.92 3.52
C ARG A 299 4.82 17.13 4.42
N ILE A 300 5.30 16.05 5.05
CA ILE A 300 4.50 15.27 6.02
C ILE A 300 4.16 16.15 7.24
N PHE A 301 5.08 16.93 7.78
CA PHE A 301 4.80 17.81 8.90
C PHE A 301 3.77 18.90 8.56
N GLN A 302 3.88 19.53 7.40
CA GLN A 302 2.89 20.49 6.91
C GLN A 302 1.50 19.84 6.76
N SER A 303 1.45 18.61 6.25
CA SER A 303 0.23 17.82 6.14
C SER A 303 -0.36 17.52 7.53
N ILE A 304 0.44 17.13 8.53
CA ILE A 304 0.00 16.93 9.92
C ILE A 304 -0.58 18.23 10.49
N ASP A 305 0.06 19.36 10.24
CA ASP A 305 -0.39 20.65 10.76
C ASP A 305 -1.74 21.06 10.19
N SER A 306 -1.95 20.87 8.89
CA SER A 306 -3.18 21.16 8.18
C SER A 306 -4.29 20.12 8.38
N ALA A 307 -3.96 18.90 8.82
CA ALA A 307 -4.92 17.81 9.00
C ALA A 307 -6.01 18.14 10.02
N ARG A 308 -7.27 17.93 9.64
CA ARG A 308 -8.44 18.10 10.50
C ARG A 308 -8.71 16.83 11.33
N THR A 309 -7.81 16.52 12.26
CA THR A 309 -7.90 15.30 13.08
C THR A 309 -9.00 15.35 14.16
N ASN A 310 -9.73 16.47 14.29
CA ASN A 310 -10.88 16.66 15.17
C ASN A 310 -12.18 16.84 14.37
N ASP A 311 -12.24 16.31 13.13
CA ASP A 311 -13.45 16.34 12.31
C ASP A 311 -14.53 15.46 12.93
N VAL A 312 -15.79 15.95 12.99
CA VAL A 312 -16.93 15.20 13.54
C VAL A 312 -17.16 13.89 12.81
N LYS A 313 -16.90 13.87 11.48
CA LYS A 313 -17.04 12.66 10.66
C LYS A 313 -16.04 11.60 11.12
N LEU A 314 -14.76 11.95 11.26
CA LEU A 314 -13.72 11.04 11.73
C LEU A 314 -14.02 10.50 13.15
N LEU A 315 -14.48 11.38 14.06
CA LEU A 315 -14.84 10.98 15.41
C LEU A 315 -16.02 10.00 15.42
N ARG A 316 -17.06 10.29 14.61
CA ARG A 316 -18.23 9.41 14.47
C ARG A 316 -17.85 8.05 13.90
N GLU A 317 -17.11 8.01 12.80
CA GLU A 317 -16.64 6.78 12.18
C GLU A 317 -15.80 5.92 13.14
N SER A 318 -14.88 6.55 13.88
CA SER A 318 -14.06 5.85 14.87
C SER A 318 -14.88 5.29 16.04
N PHE A 319 -15.92 6.01 16.47
CA PHE A 319 -16.86 5.53 17.49
C PHE A 319 -17.69 4.34 16.98
N GLU A 320 -18.25 4.45 15.78
CA GLU A 320 -19.07 3.40 15.19
C GLU A 320 -18.27 2.10 14.95
N GLN A 321 -17.07 2.24 14.42
CA GLN A 321 -16.17 1.08 14.23
C GLN A 321 -15.85 0.38 15.55
N LEU A 322 -15.56 1.13 16.61
CA LEU A 322 -15.31 0.54 17.92
C LEU A 322 -16.58 -0.11 18.51
N LYS A 323 -17.75 0.53 18.32
CA LYS A 323 -19.04 0.00 18.72
C LYS A 323 -19.35 -1.32 18.00
N TYR A 324 -19.17 -1.38 16.68
CA TYR A 324 -19.36 -2.60 15.89
C TYR A 324 -18.44 -3.73 16.36
N ARG A 325 -17.18 -3.40 16.54
CA ARG A 325 -16.20 -4.38 17.06
C ARG A 325 -16.62 -5.01 18.40
N MET A 326 -17.24 -4.21 19.28
CA MET A 326 -17.56 -4.64 20.65
C MET A 326 -18.99 -5.15 20.83
N GLY A 327 -19.88 -4.91 19.87
CA GLY A 327 -21.31 -5.23 20.01
C GLY A 327 -22.04 -4.43 21.08
N ARG A 328 -21.41 -3.39 21.64
CA ARG A 328 -21.97 -2.52 22.69
C ARG A 328 -21.43 -1.10 22.57
N ILE A 329 -22.05 -0.18 23.29
CA ILE A 329 -21.53 1.21 23.41
C ILE A 329 -20.15 1.16 24.09
N PRO A 330 -19.10 1.71 23.45
CA PRO A 330 -17.76 1.76 24.03
C PRO A 330 -17.69 2.66 25.26
N SER A 331 -16.97 2.22 26.28
CA SER A 331 -16.55 3.09 27.39
C SER A 331 -15.27 3.85 27.03
N ILE A 332 -14.93 4.89 27.79
CA ILE A 332 -13.69 5.67 27.62
C ILE A 332 -12.44 4.78 27.59
N LEU A 333 -12.40 3.75 28.44
CA LEU A 333 -11.28 2.82 28.52
C LEU A 333 -11.14 1.94 27.27
N ASP A 334 -12.25 1.64 26.58
CA ASP A 334 -12.25 0.81 25.39
C ASP A 334 -11.49 1.48 24.24
N PHE A 335 -11.58 2.79 24.07
CA PHE A 335 -10.83 3.55 23.06
C PHE A 335 -9.31 3.32 23.20
N ARG A 336 -8.81 3.36 24.44
CA ARG A 336 -7.40 3.13 24.74
C ARG A 336 -7.01 1.66 24.58
N LYS A 337 -7.83 0.76 25.09
CA LYS A 337 -7.57 -0.68 25.08
C LYS A 337 -7.49 -1.25 23.66
N TYR A 338 -8.33 -0.78 22.77
CA TYR A 338 -8.43 -1.27 21.40
C TYR A 338 -7.73 -0.38 20.37
N GLY A 339 -6.92 0.61 20.81
CA GLY A 339 -6.12 1.45 19.95
C GLY A 339 -6.95 2.28 18.95
N SER A 340 -8.08 2.80 19.40
CA SER A 340 -8.93 3.71 18.64
C SER A 340 -8.46 5.17 18.78
N ILE A 341 -9.21 6.10 18.19
CA ILE A 341 -8.92 7.54 18.26
C ILE A 341 -8.77 8.02 19.71
N ASP A 342 -7.91 9.03 19.93
CA ASP A 342 -7.72 9.63 21.26
C ASP A 342 -9.06 10.17 21.79
N VAL A 343 -9.52 9.63 22.92
CA VAL A 343 -10.79 9.98 23.55
C VAL A 343 -10.89 11.45 23.93
N ASN A 344 -9.76 12.12 24.19
CA ASN A 344 -9.76 13.56 24.52
C ASN A 344 -10.30 14.41 23.36
N LYS A 345 -10.24 13.94 22.13
CA LYS A 345 -10.81 14.63 20.97
C LYS A 345 -12.33 14.77 21.04
N TYR A 346 -13.02 13.82 21.70
CA TYR A 346 -14.47 13.92 21.93
C TYR A 346 -14.79 15.02 22.94
N PHE A 347 -14.03 15.12 24.03
CA PHE A 347 -14.23 16.17 25.02
C PHE A 347 -14.00 17.56 24.43
N VAL A 348 -12.93 17.75 23.68
CA VAL A 348 -12.64 19.05 23.02
C VAL A 348 -13.72 19.44 22.00
N LYS A 349 -14.45 18.48 21.42
CA LYS A 349 -15.41 18.76 20.35
C LYS A 349 -16.84 18.90 20.83
N PHE A 350 -17.20 18.25 21.92
CA PHE A 350 -18.61 18.13 22.39
C PHE A 350 -18.85 18.75 23.80
N ASP A 351 -17.82 19.32 24.42
CA ASP A 351 -17.95 20.24 25.54
C ASP A 351 -18.23 21.68 25.04
#